data_9f58a24663a726dd8564f0da761b4511
#
_entry.id   9f58a24663a726dd8564f0da761b4511
#
_cell.length_a   1.000
_cell.length_b   1.000
_cell.length_c   1.000
_cell.angle_alpha   90.00
_cell.angle_beta   90.00
_cell.angle_gamma   90.00
#
_symmetry.space_group_name_H-M   'P 1'
#
loop_
_entity.id
_entity.type
_entity.pdbx_description
1 polymer ?
#
loop_
_entity_poly.entity_id
_entity_poly.type
_entity_poly.pdbx_seq_one_letter_code
_entity_poly.pdbx_strand_id
1 'polypeptide(L)'
;KTTWITSKLHQKIIKKYTECWIPDLEKIPNLASKLSHLKNSNLNLKYIGPLSRMIKKELPIKYDLMVILSGPEPQRSLLEEKIKVELKRYKGEVIFIKGIIEKEQTKEKIKNILFYNFMNSRQLEQAFNESEIILCRSGYTTIMDLVKLGKKAFFIPTPGQYEQVYLAQKLKEEGLAPFANQDEFKIENLFELNKYS
;
A
#
# COMPACT_ATOMS: atom_id res chain seq x y z
N LYS A 1 4.51 25.33 -10.72
CA LYS A 1 5.84 25.97 -10.96
C LYS A 1 6.92 25.48 -9.99
N THR A 2 6.60 25.13 -8.75
CA THR A 2 7.55 24.64 -7.72
C THR A 2 8.14 23.26 -8.04
N THR A 3 7.37 22.35 -8.61
CA THR A 3 7.79 20.98 -8.96
C THR A 3 8.97 20.93 -9.93
N TRP A 4 9.04 21.83 -10.89
CA TRP A 4 10.14 21.88 -11.87
C TRP A 4 11.48 22.30 -11.23
N ILE A 5 11.44 23.27 -10.30
CA ILE A 5 12.63 23.77 -9.59
C ILE A 5 13.17 22.67 -8.67
N THR A 6 12.28 22.02 -7.90
CA THR A 6 12.66 20.91 -7.01
C THR A 6 13.21 19.73 -7.79
N SER A 7 12.62 19.38 -8.93
CA SER A 7 13.14 18.31 -9.80
C SER A 7 14.55 18.61 -10.32
N LYS A 8 14.82 19.82 -10.77
CA LYS A 8 16.17 20.23 -11.20
C LYS A 8 17.19 20.19 -10.07
N LEU A 9 16.79 20.60 -8.87
CA LEU A 9 17.66 20.54 -7.70
C LEU A 9 18.00 19.10 -7.34
N HIS A 10 16.99 18.21 -7.28
CA HIS A 10 17.19 16.79 -7.05
C HIS A 10 18.09 16.15 -8.11
N GLN A 11 17.87 16.41 -9.39
CA GLN A 11 18.73 15.90 -10.46
C GLN A 11 20.19 16.37 -10.32
N LYS A 12 20.41 17.62 -9.88
CA LYS A 12 21.76 18.14 -9.62
C LYS A 12 22.45 17.41 -8.47
N ILE A 13 21.70 17.02 -7.46
CA ILE A 13 22.21 16.23 -6.33
C ILE A 13 22.51 14.78 -6.79
N ILE A 14 21.57 14.16 -7.47
CA ILE A 14 21.69 12.76 -7.96
C ILE A 14 22.89 12.60 -8.90
N LYS A 15 23.19 13.59 -9.75
CA LYS A 15 24.37 13.59 -10.63
C LYS A 15 25.72 13.48 -9.92
N LYS A 16 25.77 13.72 -8.60
CA LYS A 16 27.00 13.57 -7.81
C LYS A 16 27.27 12.12 -7.41
N TYR A 17 26.29 11.23 -7.60
CA TYR A 17 26.43 9.81 -7.29
C TYR A 17 26.77 9.02 -8.57
N THR A 18 27.43 7.88 -8.38
CA THR A 18 27.83 7.00 -9.48
C THR A 18 26.63 6.42 -10.21
N GLU A 19 25.61 6.01 -9.48
CA GLU A 19 24.35 5.44 -9.98
C GLU A 19 23.16 5.90 -9.13
N CYS A 20 21.97 5.95 -9.71
CA CYS A 20 20.71 6.11 -9.00
C CYS A 20 19.86 4.85 -9.21
N TRP A 21 19.60 4.12 -8.16
CA TRP A 21 18.80 2.90 -8.20
C TRP A 21 17.32 3.23 -8.07
N ILE A 22 16.54 2.67 -8.99
CA ILE A 22 15.08 2.84 -9.03
C ILE A 22 14.44 1.48 -8.74
N PRO A 23 13.68 1.36 -7.63
CA PRO A 23 13.01 0.10 -7.27
C PRO A 23 11.72 -0.09 -8.07
N ASP A 24 11.83 -0.17 -9.39
CA ASP A 24 10.75 -0.42 -10.34
C ASP A 24 11.26 -1.21 -11.53
N LEU A 25 10.37 -1.64 -12.40
CA LEU A 25 10.72 -2.26 -13.69
C LEU A 25 10.99 -1.17 -14.73
N GLU A 26 12.04 -1.35 -15.53
CA GLU A 26 12.41 -0.41 -16.60
C GLU A 26 11.35 -0.37 -17.71
N LYS A 27 10.77 -1.52 -18.03
CA LYS A 27 9.77 -1.69 -19.10
C LYS A 27 8.36 -1.76 -18.53
N ILE A 28 7.38 -1.48 -19.37
CA ILE A 28 5.96 -1.72 -19.06
C ILE A 28 5.69 -3.23 -19.10
N PRO A 29 4.92 -3.77 -18.13
CA PRO A 29 4.27 -3.09 -17.02
C PRO A 29 5.25 -2.70 -15.91
N ASN A 30 5.10 -1.49 -15.34
CA ASN A 30 5.86 -1.01 -14.20
C ASN A 30 4.91 -0.44 -13.12
N LEU A 31 5.39 -0.29 -11.89
CA LEU A 31 4.54 0.04 -10.76
C LEU A 31 4.26 1.53 -10.60
N ALA A 32 5.23 2.39 -10.91
CA ALA A 32 5.13 3.82 -10.59
C ALA A 32 5.05 4.74 -11.81
N SER A 33 5.23 4.23 -13.04
CA SER A 33 5.13 4.97 -14.30
C SER A 33 5.88 6.33 -14.24
N LYS A 34 5.19 7.45 -14.36
CA LYS A 34 5.79 8.80 -14.36
C LYS A 34 6.57 9.14 -13.10
N LEU A 35 6.33 8.48 -11.98
CA LEU A 35 7.04 8.73 -10.72
C LEU A 35 8.44 8.10 -10.74
N SER A 36 8.63 6.98 -11.44
CA SER A 36 9.90 6.28 -11.54
C SER A 36 10.62 6.53 -12.88
N HIS A 37 9.91 6.97 -13.92
CA HIS A 37 10.45 7.14 -15.28
C HIS A 37 10.53 8.62 -15.64
N LEU A 38 11.73 9.18 -15.51
CA LEU A 38 12.02 10.56 -15.89
C LEU A 38 12.24 10.65 -17.41
N LYS A 39 11.42 11.48 -18.07
CA LYS A 39 11.64 11.82 -19.48
C LYS A 39 12.92 12.69 -19.60
N ASN A 40 13.81 12.32 -20.51
CA ASN A 40 15.01 13.10 -20.87
C ASN A 40 15.95 13.39 -19.68
N SER A 41 16.26 12.40 -18.85
CA SER A 41 17.24 12.56 -17.79
C SER A 41 18.64 12.11 -18.27
N ASN A 42 19.67 12.94 -18.02
CA ASN A 42 21.08 12.57 -18.20
C ASN A 42 21.65 11.95 -16.92
N LEU A 43 20.82 11.20 -16.18
CA LEU A 43 21.20 10.52 -14.96
C LEU A 43 21.56 9.06 -15.28
N ASN A 44 22.55 8.53 -14.58
CA ASN A 44 22.85 7.10 -14.63
C ASN A 44 21.83 6.35 -13.77
N LEU A 45 20.71 5.94 -14.38
CA LEU A 45 19.60 5.28 -13.71
C LEU A 45 19.72 3.76 -13.89
N LYS A 46 19.54 3.02 -12.80
CA LYS A 46 19.52 1.55 -12.80
C LYS A 46 18.23 1.06 -12.17
N TYR A 47 17.39 0.42 -12.97
CA TYR A 47 16.16 -0.21 -12.48
C TYR A 47 16.50 -1.56 -11.87
N ILE A 48 16.13 -1.74 -10.59
CA ILE A 48 16.50 -2.93 -9.79
C ILE A 48 15.31 -3.83 -9.47
N GLY A 49 14.15 -3.53 -10.05
CA GLY A 49 12.90 -4.23 -9.75
C GLY A 49 12.28 -3.83 -8.41
N PRO A 50 11.07 -4.31 -8.11
CA PRO A 50 10.39 -4.05 -6.86
C PRO A 50 11.19 -4.57 -5.66
N LEU A 51 11.39 -3.71 -4.66
CA LEU A 51 12.06 -4.07 -3.41
C LEU A 51 11.03 -4.45 -2.37
N SER A 52 11.08 -5.68 -1.90
CA SER A 52 10.30 -6.16 -0.78
C SER A 52 11.12 -7.12 0.07
N ARG A 53 11.00 -6.96 1.38
CA ARG A 53 11.54 -7.92 2.36
C ARG A 53 10.59 -9.09 2.65
N MET A 54 9.39 -9.06 2.09
CA MET A 54 8.37 -10.08 2.29
C MET A 54 8.65 -11.31 1.42
N ILE A 55 8.34 -12.48 1.96
CA ILE A 55 8.46 -13.77 1.28
C ILE A 55 7.06 -14.36 1.13
N LYS A 56 6.69 -14.69 -0.13
CA LYS A 56 5.45 -15.42 -0.40
C LYS A 56 5.55 -16.83 0.16
N LYS A 57 4.56 -17.21 0.96
CA LYS A 57 4.42 -18.55 1.55
C LYS A 57 3.01 -19.06 1.29
N GLU A 58 2.90 -20.34 1.00
CA GLU A 58 1.61 -21.01 0.89
C GLU A 58 1.15 -21.41 2.30
N LEU A 59 0.38 -20.54 2.92
CA LEU A 59 -0.22 -20.74 4.24
C LEU A 59 -1.74 -20.83 4.11
N PRO A 60 -2.41 -21.60 4.99
CA PRO A 60 -3.87 -21.59 5.07
C PRO A 60 -4.38 -20.17 5.34
N ILE A 61 -5.40 -19.75 4.59
CA ILE A 61 -6.06 -18.47 4.81
C ILE A 61 -6.81 -18.52 6.15
N LYS A 62 -6.54 -17.57 7.01
CA LYS A 62 -7.15 -17.41 8.34
C LYS A 62 -8.05 -16.18 8.41
N TYR A 63 -7.76 -15.17 7.56
CA TYR A 63 -8.46 -13.90 7.55
C TYR A 63 -9.01 -13.62 6.16
N ASP A 64 -10.29 -13.35 6.08
CA ASP A 64 -10.92 -12.93 4.81
C ASP A 64 -10.44 -11.52 4.44
N LEU A 65 -10.13 -10.69 5.46
CA LEU A 65 -9.68 -9.32 5.26
C LEU A 65 -8.55 -8.95 6.23
N MET A 66 -7.47 -8.43 5.70
CA MET A 66 -6.44 -7.72 6.47
C MET A 66 -6.59 -6.22 6.24
N VAL A 67 -6.77 -5.47 7.31
CA VAL A 67 -6.70 -4.00 7.31
C VAL A 67 -5.35 -3.59 7.85
N ILE A 68 -4.58 -2.84 7.08
CA ILE A 68 -3.32 -2.27 7.53
C ILE A 68 -3.30 -0.76 7.32
N LEU A 69 -3.27 -0.03 8.43
CA LEU A 69 -3.23 1.42 8.43
C LEU A 69 -1.80 1.93 8.50
N SER A 70 -1.58 3.04 7.82
CA SER A 70 -0.33 3.79 7.81
C SER A 70 -0.60 5.25 7.46
N GLY A 71 0.42 6.08 7.58
CA GLY A 71 0.36 7.49 7.21
C GLY A 71 0.29 8.43 8.42
N PRO A 72 0.31 9.75 8.17
CA PRO A 72 0.35 10.76 9.22
C PRO A 72 -1.01 10.94 9.89
N GLU A 73 -0.97 11.42 11.13
CA GLU A 73 -2.16 11.95 11.80
C GLU A 73 -2.57 13.31 11.19
N PRO A 74 -3.85 13.65 11.19
CA PRO A 74 -4.99 12.88 11.71
C PRO A 74 -5.56 11.85 10.70
N GLN A 75 -5.03 11.76 9.49
CA GLN A 75 -5.60 10.97 8.39
C GLN A 75 -5.62 9.45 8.69
N ARG A 76 -4.65 8.96 9.46
CA ARG A 76 -4.64 7.57 9.91
C ARG A 76 -5.82 7.27 10.86
N SER A 77 -6.00 8.11 11.89
CA SER A 77 -7.09 7.94 12.88
C SER A 77 -8.48 8.13 12.25
N LEU A 78 -8.64 9.09 11.35
CA LEU A 78 -9.90 9.28 10.62
C LEU A 78 -10.27 8.06 9.77
N LEU A 79 -9.28 7.45 9.11
CA LEU A 79 -9.52 6.21 8.37
C LEU A 79 -9.83 5.04 9.30
N GLU A 80 -9.14 4.93 10.43
CA GLU A 80 -9.39 3.90 11.43
C GLU A 80 -10.86 3.92 11.88
N GLU A 81 -11.36 5.08 12.29
CA GLU A 81 -12.74 5.22 12.73
C GLU A 81 -13.76 4.88 11.64
N LYS A 82 -13.51 5.35 10.42
CA LYS A 82 -14.38 5.04 9.29
C LYS A 82 -14.44 3.53 9.01
N ILE A 83 -13.29 2.87 8.94
CA ILE A 83 -13.25 1.42 8.67
C ILE A 83 -13.91 0.64 9.81
N LYS A 84 -13.71 1.01 11.06
CA LYS A 84 -14.37 0.37 12.20
C LYS A 84 -15.91 0.44 12.11
N VAL A 85 -16.44 1.56 11.63
CA VAL A 85 -17.90 1.69 11.40
C VAL A 85 -18.35 0.74 10.29
N GLU A 86 -17.64 0.69 9.19
CA GLU A 86 -17.96 -0.18 8.05
C GLU A 86 -17.85 -1.67 8.42
N LEU A 87 -16.84 -2.06 9.20
CA LEU A 87 -16.62 -3.45 9.64
C LEU A 87 -17.73 -3.99 10.57
N LYS A 88 -18.58 -3.15 11.15
CA LYS A 88 -19.74 -3.63 11.94
C LYS A 88 -20.69 -4.51 11.13
N ARG A 89 -20.70 -4.34 9.80
CA ARG A 89 -21.54 -5.11 8.85
C ARG A 89 -20.79 -6.27 8.18
N TYR A 90 -19.48 -6.35 8.37
CA TYR A 90 -18.65 -7.38 7.76
C TYR A 90 -18.64 -8.65 8.63
N LYS A 91 -18.89 -9.82 8.01
CA LYS A 91 -19.03 -11.08 8.74
C LYS A 91 -17.78 -11.97 8.68
N GLY A 92 -16.86 -11.72 7.76
CA GLY A 92 -15.62 -12.48 7.62
C GLY A 92 -14.63 -12.22 8.76
N GLU A 93 -13.67 -13.13 8.97
CA GLU A 93 -12.59 -12.95 9.94
C GLU A 93 -11.64 -11.83 9.48
N VAL A 94 -11.36 -10.89 10.37
CA VAL A 94 -10.55 -9.70 10.07
C VAL A 94 -9.34 -9.63 10.98
N ILE A 95 -8.18 -9.33 10.40
CA ILE A 95 -7.01 -8.86 11.15
C ILE A 95 -6.80 -7.37 10.88
N PHE A 96 -6.73 -6.57 11.93
CA PHE A 96 -6.68 -5.11 11.85
C PHE A 96 -5.42 -4.57 12.51
N ILE A 97 -4.50 -4.02 11.72
CA ILE A 97 -3.25 -3.41 12.19
C ILE A 97 -3.40 -1.89 12.16
N LYS A 98 -3.44 -1.26 13.35
CA LYS A 98 -3.68 0.18 13.50
C LYS A 98 -2.53 1.06 13.01
N GLY A 99 -1.29 0.51 12.94
CA GLY A 99 -0.10 1.26 12.55
C GLY A 99 0.35 2.30 13.59
N ILE A 100 0.07 2.05 14.87
CA ILE A 100 0.47 2.90 16.01
C ILE A 100 1.65 2.24 16.69
N ILE A 101 2.84 2.86 16.59
CA ILE A 101 4.05 2.34 17.21
C ILE A 101 4.10 2.79 18.67
N GLU A 102 4.02 1.83 19.58
CA GLU A 102 4.06 2.01 21.03
C GLU A 102 5.18 1.15 21.63
N LYS A 103 5.46 1.33 22.92
CA LYS A 103 6.50 0.53 23.61
C LYS A 103 6.18 -0.95 23.62
N GLU A 104 4.91 -1.28 23.83
CA GLU A 104 4.43 -2.67 23.89
C GLU A 104 3.43 -2.94 22.79
N GLN A 105 3.49 -4.14 22.24
CA GLN A 105 2.50 -4.61 21.30
C GLN A 105 1.24 -5.01 22.06
N THR A 106 0.09 -4.47 21.62
CA THR A 106 -1.22 -4.86 22.14
C THR A 106 -1.97 -5.68 21.11
N LYS A 107 -2.74 -6.65 21.62
CA LYS A 107 -3.58 -7.56 20.82
C LYS A 107 -4.94 -7.71 21.52
N GLU A 108 -6.00 -7.47 20.77
CA GLU A 108 -7.36 -7.59 21.28
C GLU A 108 -8.29 -8.20 20.23
N LYS A 109 -9.11 -9.20 20.61
CA LYS A 109 -10.12 -9.77 19.72
C LYS A 109 -11.50 -9.26 20.13
N ILE A 110 -12.17 -8.55 19.23
CA ILE A 110 -13.56 -8.09 19.38
C ILE A 110 -14.40 -8.74 18.29
N LYS A 111 -15.26 -9.68 18.65
CA LYS A 111 -16.07 -10.50 17.72
C LYS A 111 -15.16 -11.22 16.70
N ASN A 112 -15.36 -10.94 15.43
CA ASN A 112 -14.60 -11.48 14.29
C ASN A 112 -13.38 -10.63 13.90
N ILE A 113 -13.01 -9.60 14.68
CA ILE A 113 -11.90 -8.71 14.36
C ILE A 113 -10.79 -8.87 15.39
N LEU A 114 -9.59 -9.17 14.94
CA LEU A 114 -8.38 -9.24 15.72
C LEU A 114 -7.55 -7.97 15.52
N PHE A 115 -7.52 -7.10 16.52
CA PHE A 115 -6.78 -5.83 16.48
C PHE A 115 -5.36 -5.99 16.98
N TYR A 116 -4.44 -5.29 16.31
CA TYR A 116 -3.07 -5.01 16.77
C TYR A 116 -2.78 -3.52 16.68
N ASN A 117 -2.08 -2.95 17.64
CA ASN A 117 -1.58 -1.59 17.52
C ASN A 117 -0.49 -1.51 16.43
N PHE A 118 0.48 -2.42 16.42
CA PHE A 118 1.48 -2.59 15.36
C PHE A 118 1.92 -4.05 15.27
N MET A 119 2.63 -4.38 14.20
CA MET A 119 3.30 -5.66 14.00
C MET A 119 4.74 -5.47 13.57
N ASN A 120 5.63 -6.36 14.00
CA ASN A 120 6.97 -6.45 13.43
C ASN A 120 6.94 -7.09 12.03
N SER A 121 8.09 -7.06 11.32
CA SER A 121 8.15 -7.53 9.93
C SER A 121 7.76 -8.98 9.74
N ARG A 122 8.13 -9.88 10.67
CA ARG A 122 7.78 -11.31 10.58
C ARG A 122 6.28 -11.54 10.78
N GLN A 123 5.70 -10.82 11.72
CA GLN A 123 4.26 -10.88 11.98
C GLN A 123 3.46 -10.33 10.79
N LEU A 124 3.92 -9.20 10.21
CA LEU A 124 3.29 -8.64 9.01
C LEU A 124 3.37 -9.61 7.83
N GLU A 125 4.55 -10.20 7.56
CA GLU A 125 4.70 -11.19 6.49
C GLU A 125 3.74 -12.37 6.68
N GLN A 126 3.63 -12.88 7.90
CA GLN A 126 2.71 -13.96 8.20
C GLN A 126 1.25 -13.53 7.99
N ALA A 127 0.85 -12.37 8.53
CA ALA A 127 -0.51 -11.84 8.39
C ALA A 127 -0.89 -11.62 6.92
N PHE A 128 0.02 -11.07 6.10
CA PHE A 128 -0.18 -10.95 4.66
C PHE A 128 -0.43 -12.31 4.00
N ASN A 129 0.43 -13.31 4.29
CA ASN A 129 0.29 -14.64 3.69
C ASN A 129 -0.99 -15.36 4.13
N GLU A 130 -1.45 -15.17 5.37
CA GLU A 130 -2.65 -15.78 5.95
C GLU A 130 -3.95 -15.01 5.60
N SER A 131 -3.89 -13.93 4.84
CA SER A 131 -5.05 -13.10 4.48
C SER A 131 -5.42 -13.24 3.01
N GLU A 132 -6.74 -13.27 2.72
CA GLU A 132 -7.28 -13.30 1.36
C GLU A 132 -7.16 -11.95 0.67
N ILE A 133 -7.73 -10.91 1.28
CA ILE A 133 -7.82 -9.55 0.77
C ILE A 133 -7.08 -8.59 1.69
N ILE A 134 -6.41 -7.61 1.10
CA ILE A 134 -5.71 -6.55 1.83
C ILE A 134 -6.38 -5.20 1.60
N LEU A 135 -6.76 -4.51 2.66
CA LEU A 135 -7.25 -3.12 2.64
C LEU A 135 -6.19 -2.20 3.22
N CYS A 136 -5.65 -1.30 2.42
CA CYS A 136 -4.52 -0.47 2.83
C CYS A 136 -4.44 0.87 2.08
N ARG A 137 -3.48 1.71 2.48
CA ARG A 137 -3.06 2.88 1.72
C ARG A 137 -2.28 2.46 0.46
N SER A 138 -2.35 3.27 -0.60
CA SER A 138 -1.62 3.06 -1.85
C SER A 138 -0.18 3.61 -1.81
N GLY A 139 0.54 3.37 -0.70
CA GLY A 139 1.95 3.71 -0.60
C GLY A 139 2.83 2.80 -1.46
N TYR A 140 3.87 3.35 -2.10
CA TYR A 140 4.68 2.61 -3.05
C TYR A 140 5.35 1.36 -2.46
N THR A 141 5.85 1.45 -1.23
CA THR A 141 6.43 0.28 -0.52
C THR A 141 5.41 -0.83 -0.31
N THR A 142 4.18 -0.49 0.07
CA THR A 142 3.09 -1.47 0.25
C THR A 142 2.72 -2.13 -1.09
N ILE A 143 2.69 -1.36 -2.17
CA ILE A 143 2.43 -1.90 -3.52
C ILE A 143 3.51 -2.91 -3.90
N MET A 144 4.79 -2.61 -3.66
CA MET A 144 5.89 -3.55 -3.92
C MET A 144 5.77 -4.84 -3.11
N ASP A 145 5.38 -4.74 -1.83
CA ASP A 145 5.14 -5.90 -0.97
C ASP A 145 3.97 -6.76 -1.51
N LEU A 146 2.87 -6.13 -1.89
CA LEU A 146 1.68 -6.81 -2.44
C LEU A 146 1.99 -7.53 -3.75
N VAL A 147 2.71 -6.89 -4.65
CA VAL A 147 3.17 -7.50 -5.91
C VAL A 147 4.06 -8.71 -5.64
N LYS A 148 5.03 -8.59 -4.72
CA LYS A 148 5.91 -9.69 -4.34
C LYS A 148 5.15 -10.88 -3.75
N LEU A 149 4.12 -10.62 -2.97
CA LEU A 149 3.29 -11.63 -2.31
C LEU A 149 2.18 -12.18 -3.22
N GLY A 150 1.86 -11.50 -4.33
CA GLY A 150 0.74 -11.84 -5.22
C GLY A 150 -0.61 -11.72 -4.50
N LYS A 151 -0.80 -10.67 -3.70
CA LYS A 151 -2.02 -10.47 -2.89
C LYS A 151 -2.96 -9.47 -3.57
N LYS A 152 -4.26 -9.77 -3.53
CA LYS A 152 -5.32 -8.85 -3.95
C LYS A 152 -5.47 -7.73 -2.92
N ALA A 153 -5.58 -6.49 -3.40
CA ALA A 153 -5.69 -5.35 -2.53
C ALA A 153 -6.74 -4.34 -2.98
N PHE A 154 -7.41 -3.75 -2.01
CA PHE A 154 -8.24 -2.56 -2.19
C PHE A 154 -7.53 -1.36 -1.57
N PHE A 155 -7.39 -0.27 -2.32
CA PHE A 155 -6.65 0.89 -1.86
C PHE A 155 -7.55 2.03 -1.40
N ILE A 156 -7.11 2.71 -0.34
CA ILE A 156 -7.68 3.97 0.13
C ILE A 156 -6.56 5.00 0.22
N PRO A 157 -6.32 5.82 -0.82
CA PRO A 157 -5.27 6.83 -0.81
C PRO A 157 -5.43 7.81 0.36
N THR A 158 -4.32 8.29 0.91
CA THR A 158 -4.35 9.37 1.90
C THR A 158 -4.78 10.68 1.24
N PRO A 159 -5.85 11.36 1.73
CA PRO A 159 -6.25 12.65 1.21
C PRO A 159 -5.10 13.65 1.20
N GLY A 160 -4.91 14.34 0.08
CA GLY A 160 -3.83 15.32 -0.09
C GLY A 160 -2.46 14.75 -0.46
N GLN A 161 -2.27 13.43 -0.48
CA GLN A 161 -1.02 12.78 -0.94
C GLN A 161 -1.11 12.43 -2.43
N TYR A 162 -0.61 13.32 -3.28
CA TYR A 162 -0.64 13.18 -4.74
C TYR A 162 -0.08 11.84 -5.22
N GLU A 163 1.04 11.38 -4.67
CA GLU A 163 1.66 10.10 -5.03
C GLU A 163 0.70 8.93 -4.85
N GLN A 164 0.04 8.84 -3.70
CA GLN A 164 -0.87 7.75 -3.41
C GLN A 164 -2.11 7.77 -4.30
N VAL A 165 -2.68 8.95 -4.54
CA VAL A 165 -3.82 9.11 -5.47
C VAL A 165 -3.43 8.68 -6.87
N TYR A 166 -2.27 9.13 -7.35
CA TYR A 166 -1.75 8.78 -8.67
C TYR A 166 -1.53 7.27 -8.83
N LEU A 167 -0.89 6.62 -7.83
CA LEU A 167 -0.63 5.18 -7.86
C LEU A 167 -1.93 4.37 -7.84
N ALA A 168 -2.89 4.73 -6.98
CA ALA A 168 -4.18 4.05 -6.92
C ALA A 168 -4.96 4.16 -8.22
N GLN A 169 -4.98 5.36 -8.83
CA GLN A 169 -5.64 5.59 -10.11
C GLN A 169 -4.98 4.78 -11.22
N LYS A 170 -3.65 4.79 -11.30
CA LYS A 170 -2.89 4.00 -12.28
C LYS A 170 -3.24 2.51 -12.18
N LEU A 171 -3.20 1.94 -10.97
CA LEU A 171 -3.50 0.52 -10.76
C LEU A 171 -4.95 0.18 -11.17
N LYS A 172 -5.90 1.08 -10.94
CA LYS A 172 -7.28 0.91 -11.38
C LYS A 172 -7.40 0.95 -12.90
N GLU A 173 -6.76 1.92 -13.57
CA GLU A 173 -6.77 2.06 -15.03
C GLU A 173 -6.13 0.86 -15.73
N GLU A 174 -5.13 0.25 -15.11
CA GLU A 174 -4.46 -0.97 -15.61
C GLU A 174 -5.22 -2.26 -15.24
N GLY A 175 -6.35 -2.18 -14.54
CA GLY A 175 -7.14 -3.34 -14.15
C GLY A 175 -6.48 -4.22 -13.08
N LEU A 176 -5.55 -3.67 -12.31
CA LEU A 176 -4.78 -4.41 -11.29
C LEU A 176 -5.39 -4.36 -9.90
N ALA A 177 -5.93 -3.21 -9.50
CA ALA A 177 -6.55 -3.07 -8.19
C ALA A 177 -7.54 -1.91 -8.12
N PRO A 178 -8.69 -2.06 -7.43
CA PRO A 178 -9.65 -0.99 -7.21
C PRO A 178 -9.21 -0.06 -6.09
N PHE A 179 -9.79 1.14 -6.06
CA PHE A 179 -9.64 2.08 -4.95
C PHE A 179 -10.89 2.93 -4.75
N ALA A 180 -11.04 3.49 -3.57
CA ALA A 180 -12.01 4.55 -3.25
C ALA A 180 -11.34 5.68 -2.49
N ASN A 181 -11.88 6.89 -2.60
CA ASN A 181 -11.50 7.99 -1.71
C ASN A 181 -11.91 7.67 -0.27
N GLN A 182 -11.16 8.19 0.69
CA GLN A 182 -11.39 7.88 2.11
C GLN A 182 -12.83 8.13 2.54
N ASP A 183 -13.43 9.25 2.11
CA ASP A 183 -14.78 9.64 2.53
C ASP A 183 -15.89 8.81 1.84
N GLU A 184 -15.59 8.27 0.69
CA GLU A 184 -16.54 7.50 -0.14
C GLU A 184 -16.48 6.00 0.15
N PHE A 185 -15.44 5.52 0.81
CA PHE A 185 -15.25 4.09 1.07
C PHE A 185 -16.42 3.49 1.85
N LYS A 186 -16.92 2.37 1.37
CA LYS A 186 -17.88 1.47 2.01
C LYS A 186 -17.35 0.05 1.92
N ILE A 187 -17.72 -0.79 2.89
CA ILE A 187 -17.23 -2.17 2.93
C ILE A 187 -17.66 -2.98 1.70
N GLU A 188 -18.79 -2.63 1.10
CA GLU A 188 -19.31 -3.24 -0.12
C GLU A 188 -18.42 -2.99 -1.35
N ASN A 189 -17.57 -1.95 -1.33
CA ASN A 189 -16.61 -1.69 -2.40
C ASN A 189 -15.60 -2.85 -2.57
N LEU A 190 -15.38 -3.67 -1.53
CA LEU A 190 -14.51 -4.83 -1.64
C LEU A 190 -14.98 -5.84 -2.68
N PHE A 191 -16.27 -5.88 -3.00
CA PHE A 191 -16.79 -6.73 -4.09
C PHE A 191 -16.26 -6.34 -5.48
N GLU A 192 -15.77 -5.12 -5.64
CA GLU A 192 -15.13 -4.70 -6.89
C GLU A 192 -13.89 -5.53 -7.22
N LEU A 193 -13.21 -6.09 -6.19
CA LEU A 193 -12.03 -6.94 -6.37
C LEU A 193 -12.28 -8.15 -7.29
N ASN A 194 -13.52 -8.61 -7.40
CA ASN A 194 -13.88 -9.70 -8.30
C ASN A 194 -13.71 -9.35 -9.79
N LYS A 195 -13.59 -8.07 -10.13
CA LYS A 195 -13.37 -7.57 -11.49
C LYS A 195 -11.88 -7.41 -11.84
N TYR A 196 -11.01 -7.61 -10.87
CA TYR A 196 -9.56 -7.41 -10.99
C TYR A 196 -8.84 -8.75 -10.85
N SER A 197 -7.78 -8.94 -11.63
CA SER A 197 -7.01 -10.19 -11.72
C SER A 197 -5.88 -10.26 -10.69
#